data_89386607e8f1fb9ca93bd2c546e7aadf
#
_entry.id   89386607e8f1fb9ca93bd2c546e7aadf
#
_cell.length_a   1.000
_cell.length_b   1.000
_cell.length_c   1.000
_cell.angle_alpha   90.00
_cell.angle_beta   90.00
_cell.angle_gamma   90.00
#
_symmetry.space_group_name_H-M   'P 1'
#
loop_
_entity.id
_entity.type
_entity.pdbx_description
1 polymer ?
#
loop_
_entity_poly.entity_id
_entity_poly.type
_entity_poly.pdbx_seq_one_letter_code
_entity_poly.pdbx_strand_id
1 'polypeptide(L)'
;MKTISPQKTLGLSIIALLTIGIVLLSIFSLKNGYLNIFPYFYILPILILAYFHPRYAVYFTVFLGWIFLGLVCLYGPPDIQLYASSVAFFYIFVSLGVIISAYSGQLLQERRYREIFESSQAGILTFDVETQKIREINIQAATILGSDPEALKKQPFSAFMLDTEQELRVMKSIRRDEKITDMEIALQRKDRSVIWVIITASLTKDGTVVCSLVDITESRRTKDELIESELRYRTLFDGASDAIFLHDIDGRIYETNVIATRYLGFSKKELMKLRLHDLDVDPEHLFTPDIIRTFQARGHILFETVMKKKDGSTLPVEISSRITEYFGMPAVMSTVRDISERREK
;
A
#
# COMPACT_ATOMS: atom_id res chain seq x y z
N MET A 1 -16.57 12.01 20.14
CA MET A 1 -15.98 12.08 21.49
C MET A 1 -14.78 11.15 21.52
N LYS A 2 -13.53 11.70 21.59
CA LYS A 2 -12.32 10.88 21.71
C LYS A 2 -12.27 10.34 23.14
N THR A 3 -12.46 9.05 23.33
CA THR A 3 -12.26 8.37 24.60
C THR A 3 -10.81 8.58 25.04
N ILE A 4 -10.62 9.29 26.15
CA ILE A 4 -9.31 9.49 26.76
C ILE A 4 -8.82 8.11 27.23
N SER A 5 -7.61 7.70 26.85
CA SER A 5 -7.09 6.39 27.23
C SER A 5 -7.02 6.26 28.77
N PRO A 6 -7.29 5.07 29.34
CA PRO A 6 -7.29 4.85 30.80
C PRO A 6 -6.00 5.30 31.50
N GLN A 7 -4.87 5.20 30.82
CA GLN A 7 -3.57 5.65 31.34
C GLN A 7 -3.47 7.18 31.49
N LYS A 8 -4.12 7.95 30.60
CA LYS A 8 -4.12 9.42 30.69
C LYS A 8 -5.03 9.95 31.82
N THR A 9 -6.15 9.28 32.05
CA THR A 9 -7.05 9.63 33.18
C THR A 9 -6.39 9.30 34.51
N LEU A 10 -5.72 8.17 34.65
CA LEU A 10 -4.97 7.80 35.83
C LEU A 10 -3.84 8.81 36.14
N GLY A 11 -3.10 9.24 35.13
CA GLY A 11 -2.04 10.24 35.24
C GLY A 11 -2.57 11.59 35.77
N LEU A 12 -3.70 12.08 35.27
CA LEU A 12 -4.33 13.32 35.74
C LEU A 12 -4.80 13.21 37.19
N SER A 13 -5.38 12.08 37.59
CA SER A 13 -5.81 11.83 38.96
C SER A 13 -4.62 11.83 39.93
N ILE A 14 -3.50 11.21 39.55
CA ILE A 14 -2.27 11.21 40.36
C ILE A 14 -1.72 12.64 40.53
N ILE A 15 -1.69 13.44 39.47
CA ILE A 15 -1.21 14.82 39.50
C ILE A 15 -2.08 15.65 40.41
N ALA A 16 -3.43 15.53 40.33
CA ALA A 16 -4.35 16.25 41.19
C ALA A 16 -4.15 15.90 42.66
N LEU A 17 -4.01 14.62 42.99
CA LEU A 17 -3.83 14.14 44.36
C LEU A 17 -2.50 14.60 44.94
N LEU A 18 -1.40 14.52 44.16
CA LEU A 18 -0.10 15.05 44.56
C LEU A 18 -0.13 16.56 44.77
N THR A 19 -0.78 17.32 43.90
CA THR A 19 -0.90 18.77 44.00
C THR A 19 -1.63 19.16 45.29
N ILE A 20 -2.76 18.51 45.58
CA ILE A 20 -3.51 18.75 46.82
C ILE A 20 -2.64 18.43 48.04
N GLY A 21 -1.96 17.28 48.06
CA GLY A 21 -1.06 16.89 49.15
C GLY A 21 0.06 17.89 49.39
N ILE A 22 0.67 18.41 48.33
CA ILE A 22 1.75 19.41 48.42
C ILE A 22 1.24 20.74 48.93
N VAL A 23 0.06 21.18 48.49
CA VAL A 23 -0.58 22.41 49.01
C VAL A 23 -0.86 22.29 50.52
N LEU A 24 -1.43 21.16 50.96
CA LEU A 24 -1.65 20.89 52.38
C LEU A 24 -0.38 20.86 53.21
N LEU A 25 0.65 20.19 52.69
CA LEU A 25 1.98 20.14 53.29
C LEU A 25 2.58 21.54 53.40
N SER A 26 2.42 22.38 52.36
CA SER A 26 2.92 23.76 52.35
C SER A 26 2.24 24.60 53.44
N ILE A 27 0.95 24.48 53.59
CA ILE A 27 0.18 25.19 54.66
C ILE A 27 0.67 24.74 56.05
N PHE A 28 0.83 23.44 56.26
CA PHE A 28 1.33 22.88 57.53
C PHE A 28 2.75 23.38 57.80
N SER A 29 3.63 23.34 56.81
CA SER A 29 5.05 23.74 56.91
C SER A 29 5.19 25.24 57.28
N LEU A 30 4.44 26.10 56.57
CA LEU A 30 4.46 27.54 56.81
C LEU A 30 3.95 27.89 58.22
N LYS A 31 2.88 27.25 58.72
CA LYS A 31 2.33 27.46 60.06
C LYS A 31 3.26 27.01 61.19
N ASN A 32 4.12 26.01 60.93
CA ASN A 32 5.03 25.46 61.95
C ASN A 32 6.49 25.92 61.75
N GLY A 33 6.76 26.87 60.85
CA GLY A 33 8.09 27.45 60.67
C GLY A 33 9.11 26.59 59.89
N TYR A 34 8.66 25.52 59.20
CA TYR A 34 9.53 24.67 58.37
C TYR A 34 9.66 25.25 56.97
N LEU A 35 10.53 26.25 56.77
CA LEU A 35 10.51 27.07 55.52
C LEU A 35 11.37 26.54 54.38
N ASN A 36 12.30 25.62 54.64
CA ASN A 36 13.37 25.35 53.68
C ASN A 36 13.16 24.11 52.75
N ILE A 37 12.18 23.23 53.01
CA ILE A 37 12.08 21.95 52.33
C ILE A 37 10.90 21.87 51.37
N PHE A 38 9.74 22.45 51.73
CA PHE A 38 8.47 22.29 51.02
C PHE A 38 8.46 22.82 49.55
N PRO A 39 9.24 23.85 49.15
CA PRO A 39 9.22 24.33 47.77
C PRO A 39 9.65 23.26 46.76
N TYR A 40 10.59 22.42 47.13
CA TYR A 40 11.11 21.39 46.25
C TYR A 40 10.10 20.33 45.82
N PHE A 41 9.06 20.06 46.63
CA PHE A 41 8.02 19.09 46.30
C PHE A 41 7.16 19.53 45.12
N TYR A 42 7.09 20.84 44.80
CA TYR A 42 6.35 21.34 43.62
C TYR A 42 6.93 20.87 42.31
N ILE A 43 8.20 20.44 42.27
CA ILE A 43 8.84 19.92 41.08
C ILE A 43 8.20 18.59 40.61
N LEU A 44 7.74 17.74 41.54
CA LEU A 44 7.20 16.42 41.22
C LEU A 44 5.95 16.43 40.33
N PRO A 45 4.85 17.16 40.66
CA PRO A 45 3.71 17.24 39.76
C PRO A 45 4.00 17.94 38.43
N ILE A 46 4.97 18.87 38.40
CA ILE A 46 5.43 19.51 37.16
C ILE A 46 6.10 18.49 36.25
N LEU A 47 7.01 17.64 36.75
CA LEU A 47 7.68 16.58 36.00
C LEU A 47 6.68 15.58 35.45
N ILE A 48 5.71 15.15 36.28
CA ILE A 48 4.71 14.16 35.86
C ILE A 48 3.83 14.73 34.76
N LEU A 49 3.33 15.98 34.93
CA LEU A 49 2.49 16.60 33.91
C LEU A 49 3.25 16.85 32.61
N ALA A 50 4.51 17.29 32.68
CA ALA A 50 5.33 17.50 31.49
C ALA A 50 5.62 16.21 30.71
N TYR A 51 5.68 15.08 31.39
CA TYR A 51 5.82 13.78 30.73
C TYR A 51 4.53 13.36 30.00
N PHE A 52 3.38 13.45 30.64
CA PHE A 52 2.12 13.01 30.04
C PHE A 52 1.45 14.03 29.12
N HIS A 53 1.61 15.32 29.42
CA HIS A 53 0.95 16.44 28.74
C HIS A 53 1.88 17.66 28.57
N PRO A 54 2.94 17.56 27.76
CA PRO A 54 3.94 18.65 27.63
C PRO A 54 3.34 20.01 27.30
N ARG A 55 2.28 20.04 26.46
CA ARG A 55 1.61 21.28 26.02
C ARG A 55 0.99 22.08 27.18
N TYR A 56 0.56 21.40 28.25
CA TYR A 56 -0.10 22.02 29.40
C TYR A 56 0.85 22.26 30.57
N ALA A 57 2.04 21.68 30.54
CA ALA A 57 2.99 21.72 31.64
C ALA A 57 3.41 23.14 31.99
N VAL A 58 3.63 24.02 31.03
CA VAL A 58 4.02 25.42 31.27
C VAL A 58 2.91 26.17 31.98
N TYR A 59 1.66 26.06 31.51
CA TYR A 59 0.50 26.72 32.17
C TYR A 59 0.29 26.23 33.57
N PHE A 60 0.43 24.95 33.80
CA PHE A 60 0.30 24.34 35.12
C PHE A 60 1.44 24.77 36.06
N THR A 61 2.65 24.92 35.55
CA THR A 61 3.79 25.40 36.33
C THR A 61 3.57 26.83 36.81
N VAL A 62 3.11 27.71 35.92
CA VAL A 62 2.75 29.09 36.26
C VAL A 62 1.63 29.11 37.30
N PHE A 63 0.60 28.30 37.15
CA PHE A 63 -0.53 28.18 38.08
C PHE A 63 -0.07 27.70 39.47
N LEU A 64 0.75 26.65 39.53
CA LEU A 64 1.35 26.16 40.77
C LEU A 64 2.26 27.21 41.42
N GLY A 65 3.03 27.93 40.65
CA GLY A 65 3.88 29.00 41.12
C GLY A 65 3.07 30.12 41.79
N TRP A 66 1.93 30.50 41.22
CA TRP A 66 1.01 31.48 41.84
C TRP A 66 0.38 30.94 43.11
N ILE A 67 -0.02 29.68 43.17
CA ILE A 67 -0.52 29.05 44.43
C ILE A 67 0.57 29.11 45.48
N PHE A 68 1.79 28.75 45.15
CA PHE A 68 2.93 28.78 46.07
C PHE A 68 3.14 30.17 46.65
N LEU A 69 3.25 31.21 45.80
CA LEU A 69 3.40 32.61 46.23
C LEU A 69 2.23 33.06 47.12
N GLY A 70 0.99 32.74 46.73
CA GLY A 70 -0.21 33.05 47.53
C GLY A 70 -0.21 32.42 48.93
N LEU A 71 0.23 31.16 49.04
CA LEU A 71 0.36 30.49 50.32
C LEU A 71 1.42 31.13 51.23
N VAL A 72 2.55 31.53 50.65
CA VAL A 72 3.60 32.23 51.38
C VAL A 72 3.10 33.58 51.89
N CYS A 73 2.35 34.34 51.10
CA CYS A 73 1.76 35.60 51.50
C CYS A 73 0.69 35.47 52.59
N LEU A 74 -0.11 34.37 52.57
CA LEU A 74 -1.23 34.17 53.50
C LEU A 74 -0.81 33.53 54.85
N TYR A 75 0.16 32.64 54.82
CA TYR A 75 0.54 31.82 55.98
C TYR A 75 1.99 31.96 56.40
N GLY A 76 2.84 32.60 55.59
CA GLY A 76 4.24 32.84 55.93
C GLY A 76 4.44 33.96 56.93
N PRO A 77 5.53 33.95 57.72
CA PRO A 77 5.91 35.07 58.57
C PRO A 77 6.29 36.29 57.68
N PRO A 78 6.14 37.52 58.18
CA PRO A 78 6.47 38.73 57.44
C PRO A 78 8.01 38.91 57.39
N ASP A 79 8.66 38.10 56.54
CA ASP A 79 10.11 38.09 56.36
C ASP A 79 10.45 38.37 54.86
N ILE A 80 11.24 39.42 54.64
CA ILE A 80 11.63 39.85 53.29
C ILE A 80 12.50 38.80 52.57
N GLN A 81 13.28 38.02 53.30
CA GLN A 81 14.09 36.95 52.74
C GLN A 81 13.22 35.79 52.23
N LEU A 82 12.15 35.47 52.98
CA LEU A 82 11.19 34.46 52.58
C LEU A 82 10.46 34.86 51.29
N TYR A 83 9.99 36.11 51.21
CA TYR A 83 9.34 36.61 49.98
C TYR A 83 10.29 36.63 48.78
N ALA A 84 11.52 37.11 48.97
CA ALA A 84 12.52 37.14 47.89
C ALA A 84 12.88 35.73 47.38
N SER A 85 13.07 34.77 48.31
CA SER A 85 13.35 33.37 47.96
C SER A 85 12.15 32.72 47.27
N SER A 86 10.91 33.03 47.68
CA SER A 86 9.70 32.51 47.07
C SER A 86 9.51 32.98 45.63
N VAL A 87 9.82 34.25 45.35
CA VAL A 87 9.84 34.78 43.97
C VAL A 87 10.93 34.09 43.15
N ALA A 88 12.11 33.84 43.71
CA ALA A 88 13.16 33.08 43.02
C ALA A 88 12.69 31.65 42.69
N PHE A 89 12.06 30.94 43.61
CA PHE A 89 11.47 29.61 43.34
C PHE A 89 10.39 29.65 42.26
N PHE A 90 9.52 30.68 42.23
CA PHE A 90 8.55 30.86 41.16
C PHE A 90 9.23 30.87 39.79
N TYR A 91 10.28 31.69 39.59
CA TYR A 91 11.02 31.74 38.33
C TYR A 91 11.72 30.41 38.00
N ILE A 92 12.28 29.73 39.02
CA ILE A 92 12.87 28.41 38.86
C ILE A 92 11.83 27.39 38.36
N PHE A 93 10.65 27.35 38.94
CA PHE A 93 9.56 26.45 38.53
C PHE A 93 9.13 26.73 37.12
N VAL A 94 8.90 27.98 36.73
CA VAL A 94 8.49 28.36 35.39
C VAL A 94 9.58 27.98 34.38
N SER A 95 10.84 28.31 34.67
CA SER A 95 11.97 27.94 33.80
C SER A 95 12.09 26.44 33.61
N LEU A 96 11.99 25.67 34.71
CA LEU A 96 12.03 24.22 34.68
C LEU A 96 10.88 23.64 33.86
N GLY A 97 9.65 24.16 34.05
CA GLY A 97 8.47 23.76 33.29
C GLY A 97 8.62 24.00 31.78
N VAL A 98 9.17 25.14 31.41
CA VAL A 98 9.43 25.46 29.98
C VAL A 98 10.48 24.52 29.38
N ILE A 99 11.59 24.30 30.05
CA ILE A 99 12.68 23.43 29.56
C ILE A 99 12.16 21.98 29.41
N ILE A 100 11.50 21.43 30.43
CA ILE A 100 11.00 20.06 30.40
C ILE A 100 9.89 19.91 29.36
N SER A 101 8.98 20.89 29.23
CA SER A 101 7.94 20.87 28.21
C SER A 101 8.50 20.87 26.79
N ALA A 102 9.49 21.71 26.52
CA ALA A 102 10.18 21.78 25.22
C ALA A 102 10.87 20.47 24.92
N TYR A 103 11.65 19.93 25.84
CA TYR A 103 12.36 18.66 25.68
C TYR A 103 11.42 17.46 25.48
N SER A 104 10.37 17.36 26.31
CA SER A 104 9.36 16.29 26.17
C SER A 104 8.60 16.40 24.84
N GLY A 105 8.31 17.62 24.38
CA GLY A 105 7.69 17.86 23.08
C GLY A 105 8.54 17.35 21.93
N GLN A 106 9.84 17.62 21.96
CA GLN A 106 10.80 17.18 20.97
C GLN A 106 10.93 15.65 20.95
N LEU A 107 11.06 15.01 22.14
CA LEU A 107 11.11 13.55 22.24
C LEU A 107 9.84 12.87 21.70
N LEU A 108 8.67 13.45 21.95
CA LEU A 108 7.41 12.92 21.43
C LEU A 108 7.31 13.04 19.90
N GLN A 109 7.81 14.13 19.33
CA GLN A 109 7.87 14.29 17.87
C GLN A 109 8.83 13.28 17.24
N GLU A 110 10.01 13.11 17.82
CA GLU A 110 11.01 12.14 17.34
C GLU A 110 10.48 10.71 17.40
N ARG A 111 9.85 10.31 18.52
CA ARG A 111 9.22 8.98 18.65
C ARG A 111 8.12 8.77 17.60
N ARG A 112 7.27 9.76 17.40
CA ARG A 112 6.17 9.69 16.43
C ARG A 112 6.69 9.62 15.00
N TYR A 113 7.72 10.41 14.68
CA TYR A 113 8.40 10.33 13.39
C TYR A 113 8.97 8.93 13.15
N ARG A 114 9.73 8.41 14.11
CA ARG A 114 10.32 7.07 14.03
C ARG A 114 9.27 5.97 13.90
N GLU A 115 8.18 6.05 14.63
CA GLU A 115 7.07 5.09 14.55
C GLU A 115 6.42 5.09 13.16
N ILE A 116 6.12 6.26 12.59
CA ILE A 116 5.57 6.38 11.22
C ILE A 116 6.58 5.91 10.18
N PHE A 117 7.85 6.29 10.33
CA PHE A 117 8.92 5.91 9.42
C PHE A 117 9.12 4.38 9.37
N GLU A 118 9.19 3.73 10.52
CA GLU A 118 9.39 2.27 10.61
C GLU A 118 8.14 1.45 10.27
N SER A 119 6.93 1.96 10.58
CA SER A 119 5.67 1.25 10.29
C SER A 119 5.16 1.43 8.86
N SER A 120 5.83 2.24 8.05
CA SER A 120 5.46 2.46 6.64
C SER A 120 5.56 1.17 5.83
N GLN A 121 4.53 0.86 5.04
CA GLN A 121 4.56 -0.25 4.07
C GLN A 121 5.45 0.04 2.86
N ALA A 122 5.67 1.31 2.55
CA ALA A 122 6.66 1.71 1.56
C ALA A 122 8.06 1.69 2.18
N GLY A 123 9.03 1.23 1.42
CA GLY A 123 10.43 1.41 1.78
C GLY A 123 10.79 2.88 1.73
N ILE A 124 11.22 3.46 2.85
CA ILE A 124 11.63 4.86 2.91
C ILE A 124 13.11 4.91 3.25
N LEU A 125 13.85 5.69 2.49
CA LEU A 125 15.25 5.98 2.78
C LEU A 125 15.59 7.43 2.45
N THR A 126 16.63 7.94 3.08
CA THR A 126 17.20 9.24 2.77
C THR A 126 18.68 9.08 2.41
N PHE A 127 19.12 9.87 1.43
CA PHE A 127 20.53 9.89 1.07
C PHE A 127 21.00 11.31 0.71
N ASP A 128 22.27 11.52 0.80
CA ASP A 128 22.90 12.77 0.44
C ASP A 128 23.06 12.88 -1.09
N VAL A 129 22.64 13.99 -1.70
CA VAL A 129 22.60 14.15 -3.17
C VAL A 129 23.98 14.12 -3.83
N GLU A 130 25.04 14.56 -3.13
CA GLU A 130 26.38 14.61 -3.68
C GLU A 130 27.14 13.30 -3.52
N THR A 131 27.12 12.74 -2.32
CA THR A 131 27.82 11.49 -1.99
C THR A 131 26.99 10.25 -2.26
N GLN A 132 25.69 10.41 -2.47
CA GLN A 132 24.68 9.35 -2.59
C GLN A 132 24.61 8.39 -1.39
N LYS A 133 25.33 8.69 -0.29
CA LYS A 133 25.35 7.85 0.91
C LYS A 133 24.00 7.86 1.62
N ILE A 134 23.50 6.66 1.89
CA ILE A 134 22.27 6.47 2.66
C ILE A 134 22.49 6.97 4.08
N ARG A 135 21.63 7.91 4.54
CA ARG A 135 21.63 8.48 5.90
C ARG A 135 20.68 7.74 6.81
N GLU A 136 19.43 7.59 6.38
CA GLU A 136 18.40 6.86 7.10
C GLU A 136 17.70 5.87 6.17
N ILE A 137 17.22 4.78 6.72
CA ILE A 137 16.52 3.73 5.99
C ILE A 137 15.58 3.02 6.96
N ASN A 138 14.31 2.83 6.58
CA ASN A 138 13.36 2.05 7.38
C ASN A 138 13.51 0.54 7.12
N ILE A 139 12.89 -0.26 7.98
CA ILE A 139 12.93 -1.73 7.88
C ILE A 139 12.40 -2.21 6.53
N GLN A 140 11.36 -1.58 6.00
CA GLN A 140 10.76 -1.98 4.72
C GLN A 140 11.71 -1.74 3.54
N ALA A 141 12.41 -0.59 3.47
CA ALA A 141 13.40 -0.35 2.43
C ALA A 141 14.58 -1.33 2.53
N ALA A 142 15.02 -1.65 3.75
CA ALA A 142 16.07 -2.63 3.97
C ALA A 142 15.63 -4.04 3.51
N THR A 143 14.40 -4.42 3.77
CA THR A 143 13.80 -5.68 3.27
C THR A 143 13.74 -5.71 1.74
N ILE A 144 13.27 -4.63 1.10
CA ILE A 144 13.23 -4.49 -0.35
C ILE A 144 14.63 -4.63 -0.95
N LEU A 145 15.65 -4.00 -0.37
CA LEU A 145 17.04 -4.06 -0.84
C LEU A 145 17.79 -5.35 -0.40
N GLY A 146 17.18 -6.18 0.42
CA GLY A 146 17.71 -7.49 0.82
C GLY A 146 18.95 -7.42 1.70
N SER A 147 19.06 -6.43 2.61
CA SER A 147 20.20 -6.29 3.52
C SER A 147 19.79 -5.63 4.83
N ASP A 148 20.67 -5.76 5.83
CA ASP A 148 20.50 -5.13 7.13
C ASP A 148 20.57 -3.59 7.03
N PRO A 149 19.69 -2.83 7.74
CA PRO A 149 19.68 -1.38 7.71
C PRO A 149 21.03 -0.72 8.02
N GLU A 150 21.75 -1.22 9.00
CA GLU A 150 23.06 -0.65 9.40
C GLU A 150 24.16 -0.90 8.36
N ALA A 151 24.07 -2.01 7.63
CA ALA A 151 24.98 -2.29 6.51
C ALA A 151 24.69 -1.39 5.30
N LEU A 152 23.41 -1.03 5.09
CA LEU A 152 22.97 -0.18 3.99
C LEU A 152 23.36 1.29 4.19
N LYS A 153 23.33 1.82 5.40
CA LYS A 153 23.76 3.20 5.74
C LYS A 153 25.23 3.51 5.37
N LYS A 154 26.04 2.51 5.12
CA LYS A 154 27.46 2.68 4.72
C LYS A 154 27.65 2.69 3.21
N GLN A 155 26.61 2.44 2.43
CA GLN A 155 26.68 2.27 0.98
C GLN A 155 26.01 3.46 0.25
N PRO A 156 26.49 3.82 -0.95
CA PRO A 156 25.77 4.75 -1.80
C PRO A 156 24.53 4.08 -2.40
N PHE A 157 23.47 4.84 -2.59
CA PHE A 157 22.24 4.33 -3.21
C PHE A 157 22.48 3.82 -4.64
N SER A 158 23.43 4.40 -5.37
CA SER A 158 23.84 3.93 -6.70
C SER A 158 24.37 2.50 -6.74
N ALA A 159 24.86 1.96 -5.61
CA ALA A 159 25.32 0.57 -5.55
C ALA A 159 24.20 -0.46 -5.82
N PHE A 160 22.94 -0.04 -5.77
CA PHE A 160 21.75 -0.87 -6.07
C PHE A 160 21.22 -0.64 -7.48
N MET A 161 21.76 0.31 -8.25
CA MET A 161 21.39 0.53 -9.66
C MET A 161 21.98 -0.57 -10.53
N LEU A 162 21.23 -1.00 -11.55
CA LEU A 162 21.70 -2.05 -12.47
C LEU A 162 22.83 -1.59 -13.38
N ASP A 163 22.76 -0.33 -13.80
CA ASP A 163 23.72 0.25 -14.73
C ASP A 163 23.91 1.76 -14.50
N THR A 164 25.00 2.28 -15.03
CA THR A 164 25.37 3.70 -14.93
C THR A 164 24.38 4.62 -15.67
N GLU A 165 23.73 4.15 -16.73
CA GLU A 165 22.76 4.96 -17.48
C GLU A 165 21.51 5.22 -16.64
N GLN A 166 21.02 4.20 -15.95
CA GLN A 166 19.89 4.32 -15.02
C GLN A 166 20.25 5.27 -13.86
N GLU A 167 21.44 5.13 -13.28
CA GLU A 167 21.94 6.04 -12.24
C GLU A 167 21.92 7.49 -12.71
N LEU A 168 22.53 7.75 -13.89
CA LEU A 168 22.57 9.09 -14.47
C LEU A 168 21.18 9.68 -14.72
N ARG A 169 20.22 8.86 -15.19
CA ARG A 169 18.84 9.30 -15.41
C ARG A 169 18.17 9.73 -14.09
N VAL A 170 18.26 8.89 -13.07
CA VAL A 170 17.67 9.13 -11.74
C VAL A 170 18.29 10.38 -11.12
N MET A 171 19.63 10.45 -11.05
CA MET A 171 20.32 11.58 -10.44
C MET A 171 20.14 12.89 -11.19
N LYS A 172 20.10 12.84 -12.52
CA LYS A 172 19.82 14.03 -13.35
C LYS A 172 18.40 14.56 -13.11
N SER A 173 17.39 13.67 -12.99
CA SER A 173 16.02 14.08 -12.69
C SER A 173 15.92 14.70 -11.29
N ILE A 174 16.57 14.12 -10.28
CA ILE A 174 16.58 14.66 -8.92
C ILE A 174 17.23 16.06 -8.89
N ARG A 175 18.37 16.23 -9.57
CA ARG A 175 19.10 17.53 -9.55
C ARG A 175 18.41 18.62 -10.35
N ARG A 176 17.72 18.26 -11.47
CA ARG A 176 17.08 19.23 -12.35
C ARG A 176 15.69 19.61 -11.91
N ASP A 177 14.89 18.61 -11.56
CA ASP A 177 13.46 18.76 -11.32
C ASP A 177 13.12 18.76 -9.82
N GLU A 178 14.13 18.58 -8.95
CA GLU A 178 14.03 18.44 -7.49
C GLU A 178 13.08 17.34 -7.02
N LYS A 179 12.46 16.61 -7.97
CA LYS A 179 11.48 15.57 -7.70
C LYS A 179 11.43 14.51 -8.79
N ILE A 180 11.25 13.26 -8.37
CA ILE A 180 10.85 12.13 -9.22
C ILE A 180 9.51 11.64 -8.70
N THR A 181 8.57 11.35 -9.60
CA THR A 181 7.27 10.77 -9.23
C THR A 181 7.06 9.50 -10.04
N ASP A 182 6.78 8.39 -9.33
CA ASP A 182 6.33 7.10 -9.87
C ASP A 182 7.19 6.57 -11.03
N MET A 183 8.52 6.69 -10.92
CA MET A 183 9.45 6.15 -11.91
C MET A 183 9.68 4.66 -11.62
N GLU A 184 9.42 3.81 -12.61
CA GLU A 184 9.77 2.40 -12.53
C GLU A 184 11.25 2.19 -12.84
N ILE A 185 11.96 1.55 -11.93
CA ILE A 185 13.38 1.19 -12.10
C ILE A 185 13.64 -0.23 -11.62
N ALA A 186 14.66 -0.86 -12.19
CA ALA A 186 15.15 -2.13 -11.70
C ALA A 186 16.34 -1.90 -10.75
N LEU A 187 16.33 -2.52 -9.58
CA LEU A 187 17.42 -2.48 -8.61
C LEU A 187 18.01 -3.87 -8.45
N GLN A 188 19.30 -3.93 -8.16
CA GLN A 188 19.99 -5.16 -7.81
C GLN A 188 20.19 -5.26 -6.31
N ARG A 189 19.68 -6.32 -5.70
CA ARG A 189 19.91 -6.64 -4.29
C ARG A 189 21.37 -7.12 -4.06
N LYS A 190 21.76 -7.21 -2.81
CA LYS A 190 23.07 -7.72 -2.40
C LYS A 190 23.33 -9.18 -2.84
N ASP A 191 22.31 -10.00 -2.90
CA ASP A 191 22.35 -11.39 -3.40
C ASP A 191 22.37 -11.48 -4.94
N ARG A 192 22.47 -10.34 -5.65
CA ARG A 192 22.43 -10.17 -7.09
C ARG A 192 21.05 -10.42 -7.74
N SER A 193 20.02 -10.69 -6.97
CA SER A 193 18.66 -10.73 -7.51
C SER A 193 18.22 -9.34 -7.99
N VAL A 194 17.45 -9.34 -9.08
CA VAL A 194 16.90 -8.10 -9.65
C VAL A 194 15.46 -7.93 -9.19
N ILE A 195 15.12 -6.76 -8.70
CA ILE A 195 13.79 -6.36 -8.30
C ILE A 195 13.33 -5.14 -9.11
N TRP A 196 12.03 -5.04 -9.33
CA TRP A 196 11.42 -3.85 -9.90
C TRP A 196 10.78 -3.01 -8.81
N VAL A 197 11.11 -1.74 -8.77
CA VAL A 197 10.54 -0.81 -7.80
C VAL A 197 9.98 0.42 -8.49
N ILE A 198 8.92 0.98 -7.91
CA ILE A 198 8.51 2.36 -8.18
C ILE A 198 9.25 3.24 -7.20
N ILE A 199 10.00 4.21 -7.72
CA ILE A 199 10.69 5.21 -6.94
C ILE A 199 9.99 6.55 -7.03
N THR A 200 9.73 7.16 -5.87
CA THR A 200 9.34 8.56 -5.73
C THR A 200 10.38 9.24 -4.86
N ALA A 201 11.00 10.30 -5.35
CA ALA A 201 12.08 10.98 -4.63
C ALA A 201 11.91 12.50 -4.68
N SER A 202 12.33 13.18 -3.62
CA SER A 202 12.36 14.63 -3.56
C SER A 202 13.64 15.15 -2.91
N LEU A 203 14.22 16.19 -3.47
CA LEU A 203 15.38 16.89 -2.92
C LEU A 203 14.93 17.95 -1.92
N THR A 204 15.48 17.92 -0.73
CA THR A 204 15.25 18.93 0.31
C THR A 204 16.31 20.05 0.22
N LYS A 205 16.04 21.20 0.85
CA LYS A 205 16.93 22.39 0.81
C LYS A 205 18.32 22.16 1.40
N ASP A 206 18.46 21.18 2.27
CA ASP A 206 19.73 20.80 2.92
C ASP A 206 20.55 19.77 2.13
N GLY A 207 20.16 19.48 0.87
CA GLY A 207 20.86 18.52 0.02
C GLY A 207 20.54 17.06 0.31
N THR A 208 19.53 16.77 1.12
CA THR A 208 19.06 15.42 1.40
C THR A 208 17.98 15.02 0.41
N VAL A 209 18.09 13.84 -0.18
CA VAL A 209 17.04 13.22 -1.00
C VAL A 209 16.21 12.31 -0.11
N VAL A 210 14.91 12.55 -0.06
CA VAL A 210 13.94 11.62 0.55
C VAL A 210 13.36 10.74 -0.55
N CYS A 211 13.51 9.44 -0.42
CA CYS A 211 13.13 8.47 -1.43
C CYS A 211 12.16 7.44 -0.84
N SER A 212 11.10 7.16 -1.57
CA SER A 212 10.15 6.07 -1.32
C SER A 212 10.31 4.99 -2.37
N LEU A 213 10.32 3.73 -1.96
CA LEU A 213 10.43 2.53 -2.79
C LEU A 213 9.20 1.65 -2.57
N VAL A 214 8.57 1.24 -3.66
CA VAL A 214 7.50 0.24 -3.65
C VAL A 214 7.92 -0.92 -4.53
N ASP A 215 8.07 -2.10 -3.96
CA ASP A 215 8.39 -3.31 -4.73
C ASP A 215 7.18 -3.73 -5.57
N ILE A 216 7.36 -3.77 -6.90
CA ILE A 216 6.35 -4.17 -7.88
C ILE A 216 6.72 -5.47 -8.60
N THR A 217 7.75 -6.18 -8.13
CA THR A 217 8.29 -7.37 -8.80
C THR A 217 7.24 -8.44 -8.98
N GLU A 218 6.49 -8.77 -7.94
CA GLU A 218 5.42 -9.78 -8.01
C GLU A 218 4.26 -9.33 -8.90
N SER A 219 3.82 -8.08 -8.76
CA SER A 219 2.75 -7.51 -9.57
C SER A 219 3.10 -7.52 -11.06
N ARG A 220 4.35 -7.16 -11.40
CA ARG A 220 4.84 -7.18 -12.77
C ARG A 220 4.93 -8.61 -13.30
N ARG A 221 5.46 -9.53 -12.51
CA ARG A 221 5.55 -10.95 -12.90
C ARG A 221 4.17 -11.54 -13.19
N THR A 222 3.18 -11.31 -12.32
CA THR A 222 1.81 -11.79 -12.53
C THR A 222 1.20 -11.22 -13.80
N LYS A 223 1.44 -9.94 -14.09
CA LYS A 223 0.99 -9.29 -15.32
C LYS A 223 1.66 -9.89 -16.56
N ASP A 224 2.96 -10.12 -16.51
CA ASP A 224 3.71 -10.71 -17.64
C ASP A 224 3.28 -12.17 -17.89
N GLU A 225 3.07 -12.96 -16.81
CA GLU A 225 2.55 -14.33 -16.91
C GLU A 225 1.14 -14.36 -17.53
N LEU A 226 0.28 -13.40 -17.16
CA LEU A 226 -1.06 -13.28 -17.76
C LEU A 226 -0.98 -12.95 -19.26
N ILE A 227 -0.13 -11.98 -19.63
CA ILE A 227 0.09 -11.60 -21.03
C ILE A 227 0.62 -12.80 -21.82
N GLU A 228 1.62 -13.51 -21.30
CA GLU A 228 2.18 -14.70 -21.95
C GLU A 228 1.11 -15.80 -22.11
N SER A 229 0.31 -16.04 -21.07
CA SER A 229 -0.78 -17.02 -21.12
C SER A 229 -1.83 -16.65 -22.17
N GLU A 230 -2.21 -15.37 -22.26
CA GLU A 230 -3.16 -14.87 -23.26
C GLU A 230 -2.57 -15.03 -24.69
N LEU A 231 -1.32 -14.67 -24.89
CA LEU A 231 -0.65 -14.83 -26.18
C LEU A 231 -0.57 -16.31 -26.58
N ARG A 232 -0.21 -17.18 -25.65
CA ARG A 232 -0.17 -18.63 -25.87
C ARG A 232 -1.55 -19.17 -26.23
N TYR A 233 -2.58 -18.79 -25.48
CA TYR A 233 -3.96 -19.15 -25.81
C TYR A 233 -4.34 -18.69 -27.22
N ARG A 234 -4.12 -17.43 -27.57
CA ARG A 234 -4.44 -16.88 -28.91
C ARG A 234 -3.69 -17.60 -30.00
N THR A 235 -2.41 -17.89 -29.80
CA THR A 235 -1.58 -18.59 -30.78
C THR A 235 -2.12 -19.99 -31.07
N LEU A 236 -2.53 -20.74 -30.06
CA LEU A 236 -3.11 -22.08 -30.22
C LEU A 236 -4.53 -22.02 -30.79
N PHE A 237 -5.35 -21.11 -30.33
CA PHE A 237 -6.74 -20.98 -30.75
C PHE A 237 -6.90 -20.49 -32.18
N ASP A 238 -6.14 -19.44 -32.55
CA ASP A 238 -6.17 -18.86 -33.90
C ASP A 238 -5.28 -19.64 -34.87
N GLY A 239 -4.28 -20.39 -34.38
CA GLY A 239 -3.41 -21.27 -35.16
C GLY A 239 -3.99 -22.64 -35.44
N ALA A 240 -5.17 -22.98 -34.91
CA ALA A 240 -5.85 -24.22 -35.25
C ALA A 240 -6.15 -24.30 -36.75
N SER A 241 -6.15 -25.51 -37.32
CA SER A 241 -6.47 -25.73 -38.74
C SER A 241 -7.97 -25.65 -39.03
N ASP A 242 -8.79 -25.96 -38.03
CA ASP A 242 -10.25 -26.02 -38.13
C ASP A 242 -10.88 -24.75 -37.50
N ALA A 243 -12.09 -24.39 -37.94
CA ALA A 243 -12.84 -23.32 -37.27
C ALA A 243 -13.34 -23.79 -35.89
N ILE A 244 -13.17 -22.95 -34.87
CA ILE A 244 -13.57 -23.24 -33.50
C ILE A 244 -14.61 -22.24 -33.08
N PHE A 245 -15.73 -22.73 -32.53
CA PHE A 245 -16.80 -21.97 -31.94
C PHE A 245 -16.99 -22.40 -30.49
N LEU A 246 -17.07 -21.44 -29.58
CA LEU A 246 -17.49 -21.62 -28.21
C LEU A 246 -18.87 -20.99 -28.05
N HIS A 247 -19.86 -21.77 -27.65
CA HIS A 247 -21.24 -21.29 -27.61
C HIS A 247 -22.01 -21.92 -26.43
N ASP A 248 -23.19 -21.41 -26.09
CA ASP A 248 -24.10 -22.08 -25.16
C ASP A 248 -24.86 -23.25 -25.80
N ILE A 249 -25.69 -23.92 -25.01
CA ILE A 249 -26.50 -25.03 -25.48
C ILE A 249 -27.53 -24.61 -26.56
N ASP A 250 -27.93 -23.32 -26.57
CA ASP A 250 -28.84 -22.73 -27.53
C ASP A 250 -28.15 -22.19 -28.77
N GLY A 251 -26.82 -22.42 -28.88
CA GLY A 251 -26.00 -22.04 -30.02
C GLY A 251 -25.52 -20.58 -30.04
N ARG A 252 -25.75 -19.77 -28.99
CA ARG A 252 -25.25 -18.40 -28.94
C ARG A 252 -23.72 -18.39 -28.83
N ILE A 253 -23.06 -17.78 -29.79
CA ILE A 253 -21.61 -17.76 -29.90
C ILE A 253 -21.00 -16.79 -28.89
N TYR A 254 -20.13 -17.30 -28.01
CA TYR A 254 -19.35 -16.53 -27.05
C TYR A 254 -17.97 -16.14 -27.61
N GLU A 255 -17.34 -17.06 -28.35
CA GLU A 255 -15.99 -16.88 -28.84
C GLU A 255 -15.81 -17.70 -30.13
N THR A 256 -14.89 -17.23 -31.01
CA THR A 256 -14.55 -17.95 -32.22
C THR A 256 -13.13 -17.59 -32.67
N ASN A 257 -12.42 -18.54 -33.31
CA ASN A 257 -11.07 -18.31 -33.85
C ASN A 257 -11.09 -17.63 -35.21
N VAL A 258 -9.91 -17.23 -35.70
CA VAL A 258 -9.76 -16.54 -36.99
C VAL A 258 -10.15 -17.43 -38.15
N ILE A 259 -10.04 -18.75 -38.04
CA ILE A 259 -10.38 -19.69 -39.12
C ILE A 259 -11.90 -19.68 -39.40
N ALA A 260 -12.72 -19.58 -38.35
CA ALA A 260 -14.17 -19.42 -38.51
C ALA A 260 -14.54 -18.19 -39.36
N THR A 261 -13.84 -17.08 -39.14
CA THR A 261 -14.06 -15.86 -39.94
C THR A 261 -13.63 -16.05 -41.38
N ARG A 262 -12.53 -16.78 -41.64
CA ARG A 262 -12.06 -17.11 -43.01
C ARG A 262 -13.02 -18.06 -43.72
N TYR A 263 -13.50 -19.09 -43.03
CA TYR A 263 -14.40 -20.09 -43.63
C TYR A 263 -15.73 -19.49 -44.04
N LEU A 264 -16.31 -18.67 -43.17
CA LEU A 264 -17.67 -18.19 -43.32
C LEU A 264 -17.78 -16.77 -43.88
N GLY A 265 -16.67 -16.02 -43.93
CA GLY A 265 -16.67 -14.65 -44.49
C GLY A 265 -17.26 -13.58 -43.57
N PHE A 266 -17.71 -13.93 -42.38
CA PHE A 266 -18.18 -12.99 -41.38
C PHE A 266 -17.01 -12.48 -40.51
N SER A 267 -17.09 -11.24 -40.06
CA SER A 267 -16.20 -10.77 -39.01
C SER A 267 -16.54 -11.43 -37.65
N LYS A 268 -15.57 -11.51 -36.76
CA LYS A 268 -15.78 -12.04 -35.41
C LYS A 268 -16.96 -11.36 -34.68
N LYS A 269 -17.10 -10.02 -34.80
CA LYS A 269 -18.20 -9.25 -34.21
C LYS A 269 -19.57 -9.61 -34.79
N GLU A 270 -19.63 -9.99 -36.05
CA GLU A 270 -20.85 -10.45 -36.69
C GLU A 270 -21.21 -11.86 -36.22
N LEU A 271 -20.22 -12.79 -36.19
CA LEU A 271 -20.43 -14.15 -35.70
C LEU A 271 -20.93 -14.19 -34.26
N MET A 272 -20.42 -13.34 -33.39
CA MET A 272 -20.88 -13.25 -31.99
C MET A 272 -22.29 -12.73 -31.81
N LYS A 273 -22.93 -12.21 -32.86
CA LYS A 273 -24.35 -11.78 -32.84
C LYS A 273 -25.28 -12.87 -33.38
N LEU A 274 -24.74 -13.89 -34.00
CA LEU A 274 -25.46 -15.02 -34.56
C LEU A 274 -25.50 -16.18 -33.58
N ARG A 275 -26.38 -17.10 -33.85
CA ARG A 275 -26.35 -18.43 -33.25
C ARG A 275 -25.74 -19.42 -34.21
N LEU A 276 -25.11 -20.49 -33.71
CA LEU A 276 -24.46 -21.48 -34.57
C LEU A 276 -25.41 -22.09 -35.60
N HIS A 277 -26.68 -22.30 -35.23
CA HIS A 277 -27.71 -22.81 -36.13
C HIS A 277 -28.16 -21.81 -37.21
N ASP A 278 -27.95 -20.52 -37.05
CA ASP A 278 -28.23 -19.51 -38.09
C ASP A 278 -27.27 -19.66 -39.28
N LEU A 279 -26.13 -20.30 -39.03
CA LEU A 279 -25.07 -20.58 -40.02
C LEU A 279 -25.30 -21.90 -40.77
N ASP A 280 -26.30 -22.68 -40.42
CA ASP A 280 -26.59 -23.95 -41.07
C ASP A 280 -27.65 -23.76 -42.21
N VAL A 281 -27.52 -24.56 -43.26
CA VAL A 281 -28.51 -24.54 -44.38
C VAL A 281 -29.82 -25.22 -43.97
N ASP A 282 -29.75 -26.27 -43.11
CA ASP A 282 -30.90 -27.03 -42.61
C ASP A 282 -30.83 -27.18 -41.10
N PRO A 283 -31.14 -26.12 -40.34
CA PRO A 283 -31.03 -26.11 -38.91
C PRO A 283 -31.94 -27.13 -38.16
N GLU A 284 -33.04 -27.53 -38.76
CA GLU A 284 -33.97 -28.49 -38.17
C GLU A 284 -33.37 -29.88 -38.01
N HIS A 285 -32.44 -30.25 -38.92
CA HIS A 285 -31.76 -31.52 -38.89
C HIS A 285 -30.78 -31.66 -37.70
N LEU A 286 -30.26 -30.54 -37.15
CA LEU A 286 -29.32 -30.52 -36.06
C LEU A 286 -29.94 -30.68 -34.69
N PHE A 287 -31.22 -30.39 -34.52
CA PHE A 287 -31.91 -30.38 -33.22
C PHE A 287 -32.98 -31.50 -33.10
N THR A 288 -32.72 -32.63 -33.75
CA THR A 288 -33.59 -33.80 -33.55
C THR A 288 -33.48 -34.33 -32.12
N PRO A 289 -34.59 -34.84 -31.54
CA PRO A 289 -34.56 -35.38 -30.17
C PRO A 289 -33.48 -36.44 -29.92
N ASP A 290 -33.10 -37.20 -30.93
CA ASP A 290 -32.11 -38.26 -30.86
C ASP A 290 -30.67 -37.68 -30.82
N ILE A 291 -30.42 -36.64 -31.54
CA ILE A 291 -29.13 -35.91 -31.53
C ILE A 291 -28.93 -35.27 -30.14
N ILE A 292 -29.94 -34.58 -29.63
CA ILE A 292 -29.89 -33.94 -28.31
C ILE A 292 -29.66 -34.97 -27.20
N ARG A 293 -30.41 -36.11 -27.20
CA ARG A 293 -30.23 -37.19 -26.21
C ARG A 293 -28.82 -37.77 -26.28
N THR A 294 -28.33 -38.06 -27.50
CA THR A 294 -26.97 -38.59 -27.70
C THR A 294 -25.91 -37.64 -27.19
N PHE A 295 -26.04 -36.34 -27.48
CA PHE A 295 -25.12 -35.33 -27.00
C PHE A 295 -25.14 -35.19 -25.48
N GLN A 296 -26.31 -35.16 -24.87
CA GLN A 296 -26.46 -35.10 -23.41
C GLN A 296 -25.91 -36.35 -22.71
N ALA A 297 -26.10 -37.52 -23.31
CA ALA A 297 -25.67 -38.81 -22.71
C ALA A 297 -24.15 -39.05 -22.87
N ARG A 298 -23.56 -38.64 -23.98
CA ARG A 298 -22.15 -38.92 -24.33
C ARG A 298 -21.21 -37.74 -24.07
N GLY A 299 -21.77 -36.51 -23.96
CA GLY A 299 -20.99 -35.27 -23.82
C GLY A 299 -20.25 -34.83 -25.08
N HIS A 300 -20.38 -35.59 -26.20
CA HIS A 300 -19.83 -35.24 -27.49
C HIS A 300 -20.67 -35.79 -28.64
N ILE A 301 -20.59 -35.14 -29.81
CA ILE A 301 -21.23 -35.58 -31.03
C ILE A 301 -20.36 -35.20 -32.23
N LEU A 302 -20.44 -36.00 -33.29
CA LEU A 302 -19.81 -35.76 -34.58
C LEU A 302 -20.88 -35.97 -35.67
N PHE A 303 -20.97 -35.01 -36.60
CA PHE A 303 -21.91 -35.06 -37.70
C PHE A 303 -21.43 -34.21 -38.89
N GLU A 304 -21.91 -34.49 -40.08
CA GLU A 304 -21.69 -33.66 -41.27
C GLU A 304 -22.90 -32.81 -41.56
N THR A 305 -22.66 -31.57 -41.99
CA THR A 305 -23.71 -30.64 -42.43
C THR A 305 -23.18 -29.67 -43.46
N VAL A 306 -23.98 -28.70 -43.87
CA VAL A 306 -23.64 -27.64 -44.82
C VAL A 306 -23.86 -26.29 -44.22
N MET A 307 -22.77 -25.54 -44.02
CA MET A 307 -22.85 -24.17 -43.47
C MET A 307 -23.00 -23.10 -44.57
N LYS A 308 -23.70 -22.04 -44.28
CA LYS A 308 -23.93 -20.89 -45.15
C LYS A 308 -22.91 -19.80 -44.88
N LYS A 309 -22.21 -19.35 -45.91
CA LYS A 309 -21.29 -18.22 -45.83
C LYS A 309 -22.02 -16.88 -45.98
N LYS A 310 -21.35 -15.79 -45.62
CA LYS A 310 -21.88 -14.43 -45.72
C LYS A 310 -22.27 -14.01 -47.14
N ASP A 311 -21.54 -14.49 -48.14
CA ASP A 311 -21.77 -14.25 -49.58
C ASP A 311 -22.92 -15.08 -50.14
N GLY A 312 -23.58 -15.94 -49.35
CA GLY A 312 -24.64 -16.84 -49.76
C GLY A 312 -24.15 -18.18 -50.31
N SER A 313 -22.84 -18.38 -50.51
CA SER A 313 -22.30 -19.68 -50.87
C SER A 313 -22.34 -20.67 -49.70
N THR A 314 -22.19 -21.95 -49.97
CA THR A 314 -22.27 -23.01 -48.99
C THR A 314 -20.91 -23.68 -48.76
N LEU A 315 -20.70 -24.27 -47.58
CA LEU A 315 -19.54 -24.98 -47.18
C LEU A 315 -19.90 -26.32 -46.55
N PRO A 316 -19.56 -27.47 -47.16
CA PRO A 316 -19.75 -28.75 -46.52
C PRO A 316 -18.74 -28.90 -45.38
N VAL A 317 -19.23 -29.25 -44.20
CA VAL A 317 -18.41 -29.31 -42.99
C VAL A 317 -18.72 -30.56 -42.15
N GLU A 318 -17.68 -31.03 -41.44
CA GLU A 318 -17.79 -31.98 -40.37
C GLU A 318 -17.70 -31.20 -39.06
N ILE A 319 -18.70 -31.35 -38.18
CA ILE A 319 -18.75 -30.66 -36.88
C ILE A 319 -18.54 -31.67 -35.78
N SER A 320 -17.56 -31.42 -34.92
CA SER A 320 -17.32 -32.15 -33.68
C SER A 320 -17.64 -31.22 -32.50
N SER A 321 -18.69 -31.50 -31.77
CA SER A 321 -19.13 -30.71 -30.62
C SER A 321 -18.89 -31.46 -29.31
N ARG A 322 -18.40 -30.77 -28.27
CA ARG A 322 -18.15 -31.31 -26.94
C ARG A 322 -18.63 -30.35 -25.87
N ILE A 323 -19.29 -30.89 -24.84
CA ILE A 323 -19.66 -30.11 -23.65
C ILE A 323 -18.38 -29.74 -22.89
N THR A 324 -18.28 -28.50 -22.51
CA THR A 324 -17.16 -27.91 -21.76
C THR A 324 -17.70 -26.88 -20.75
N GLU A 325 -16.81 -26.21 -20.07
CA GLU A 325 -17.13 -25.11 -19.18
C GLU A 325 -16.40 -23.83 -19.66
N TYR A 326 -17.10 -22.71 -19.60
CA TYR A 326 -16.56 -21.42 -19.97
C TYR A 326 -16.96 -20.37 -18.92
N PHE A 327 -16.01 -19.82 -18.20
CA PHE A 327 -16.23 -18.91 -17.07
C PHE A 327 -17.23 -19.46 -16.01
N GLY A 328 -17.12 -20.75 -15.66
CA GLY A 328 -17.99 -21.40 -14.67
C GLY A 328 -19.40 -21.71 -15.19
N MET A 329 -19.68 -21.49 -16.48
CA MET A 329 -20.98 -21.80 -17.11
C MET A 329 -20.85 -22.96 -18.09
N PRO A 330 -21.87 -23.84 -18.18
CA PRO A 330 -21.91 -24.86 -19.21
C PRO A 330 -21.82 -24.25 -20.60
N ALA A 331 -20.94 -24.76 -21.41
CA ALA A 331 -20.73 -24.31 -22.78
C ALA A 331 -20.48 -25.52 -23.71
N VAL A 332 -20.52 -25.29 -25.00
CA VAL A 332 -20.18 -26.26 -26.03
C VAL A 332 -19.06 -25.73 -26.87
N MET A 333 -18.02 -26.53 -27.05
CA MET A 333 -16.95 -26.27 -28.00
C MET A 333 -17.21 -27.08 -29.25
N SER A 334 -17.45 -26.39 -30.40
CA SER A 334 -17.66 -27.00 -31.69
C SER A 334 -16.46 -26.69 -32.59
N THR A 335 -15.80 -27.75 -33.05
CA THR A 335 -14.76 -27.69 -34.09
C THR A 335 -15.37 -28.01 -35.43
N VAL A 336 -15.19 -27.12 -36.41
CA VAL A 336 -15.80 -27.21 -37.74
C VAL A 336 -14.68 -27.35 -38.77
N ARG A 337 -14.67 -28.49 -39.43
CA ARG A 337 -13.71 -28.87 -40.46
C ARG A 337 -14.33 -28.75 -41.84
N ASP A 338 -13.66 -28.12 -42.78
CA ASP A 338 -13.99 -28.11 -44.20
C ASP A 338 -13.73 -29.50 -44.80
N ILE A 339 -14.76 -30.11 -45.40
CA ILE A 339 -14.65 -31.41 -46.06
C ILE A 339 -14.88 -31.33 -47.57
N SER A 340 -14.75 -30.13 -48.17
CA SER A 340 -14.94 -29.92 -49.63
C SER A 340 -14.05 -30.83 -50.48
N GLU A 341 -12.76 -30.89 -50.16
CA GLU A 341 -11.80 -31.76 -50.84
C GLU A 341 -12.10 -33.27 -50.72
N ARG A 342 -12.78 -33.68 -49.62
CA ARG A 342 -13.14 -35.08 -49.38
C ARG A 342 -14.36 -35.51 -50.18
N ARG A 343 -15.23 -34.57 -50.57
CA ARG A 343 -16.42 -34.84 -51.39
C ARG A 343 -16.20 -34.76 -52.88
N GLU A 344 -15.09 -34.17 -53.32
CA GLU A 344 -14.70 -34.09 -54.75
C GLU A 344 -13.95 -35.34 -55.24
N LYS A 345 -13.54 -36.23 -54.33
CA LYS A 345 -12.88 -37.53 -54.63
C LYS A 345 -13.90 -38.68 -54.56
#